data_66bedc3b5e6e5b3b9d90afc0c2fcb030
#
_entry.id   66bedc3b5e6e5b3b9d90afc0c2fcb030
#
_cell.length_a   1.000
_cell.length_b   1.000
_cell.length_c   1.000
_cell.angle_alpha   90.00
_cell.angle_beta   90.00
_cell.angle_gamma   90.00
#
_symmetry.space_group_name_H-M   'P 1'
#
loop_
_entity.id
_entity.type
_entity.pdbx_description
1 polymer ?
#
loop_
_entity_poly.entity_id
_entity_poly.type
_entity_poly.pdbx_seq_one_letter_code
_entity_poly.pdbx_strand_id
1 'polypeptide(L)'
;MIVVDGRTDSEKLQELLAAGTEETALDFKATLDLSSRTSKDSLEFVKDCIAMGNLPGGGYIVIGVDGRGQPAHDQPPVNVRQFDSADLRNRIAKYVEAPVHILSQHHEVRGRTIVLVYVQPNPDGLPVPVSTIGQYTRDGGGIAVVFNEGEVLIREGTSNVRLRYAHWNDLLGRYRERVRQEARHDIDDLVRGLIDALRRGGTAAGSSVPLLLEMEEDVFAEAVVASLDTTSTVRIRQFVTNAVAAIMPGVSAPDTRSEQALDKLAVIAVQAIHYDRLDVFDIVIDGLYRAYNTAQAGVAGTRDIARHWLNVLLRLFAIGSFAVRQQSWRFLPCLVFKPVAILPHHVYVTWLKHGQVFASRANLLLSQDGAERGGQLISLARALTAQHPALHPDLPASLIEPVDSLSQTDLLLNSLCQFDLWWCVMAQAASSRENASAFYPNCAALHQFRAQPALDTIATNELVRREVFGTITDDAIAAALVTVAESATLQAMHYGGFWVGLGESPAVEQFVHSHLAGEGT
;
A
#
# COMPACT_ATOMS: atom_id res chain seq x y z
N MET A 1 6.95 -37.75 0.67
CA MET A 1 6.75 -36.29 0.37
C MET A 1 7.71 -35.92 -0.73
N ILE A 2 7.21 -35.52 -1.87
CA ILE A 2 8.03 -35.11 -3.01
C ILE A 2 8.68 -33.74 -2.75
N VAL A 3 9.86 -33.52 -3.34
CA VAL A 3 10.50 -32.22 -3.34
C VAL A 3 10.00 -31.41 -4.55
N VAL A 4 9.47 -30.22 -4.33
CA VAL A 4 9.05 -29.31 -5.40
C VAL A 4 10.19 -28.33 -5.66
N ASP A 5 10.95 -28.56 -6.74
CA ASP A 5 12.17 -27.82 -7.09
C ASP A 5 12.08 -27.14 -8.47
N GLY A 6 10.96 -27.27 -9.15
CA GLY A 6 10.70 -26.66 -10.46
C GLY A 6 11.34 -27.35 -11.65
N ARG A 7 12.08 -28.45 -11.46
CA ARG A 7 12.64 -29.24 -12.57
C ARG A 7 11.54 -29.98 -13.32
N THR A 8 11.69 -30.07 -14.63
CA THR A 8 10.77 -30.80 -15.51
C THR A 8 11.51 -31.84 -16.39
N ASP A 9 12.75 -32.17 -16.05
CA ASP A 9 13.56 -33.14 -16.76
C ASP A 9 13.11 -34.59 -16.52
N SER A 10 13.73 -35.55 -17.23
CA SER A 10 13.39 -36.96 -17.14
C SER A 10 13.68 -37.58 -15.77
N GLU A 11 14.69 -37.10 -15.05
CA GLU A 11 15.03 -37.58 -13.71
C GLU A 11 13.93 -37.18 -12.73
N LYS A 12 13.47 -35.94 -12.82
CA LYS A 12 12.35 -35.45 -12.00
C LYS A 12 11.07 -36.20 -12.28
N LEU A 13 10.77 -36.48 -13.56
CA LEU A 13 9.61 -37.30 -13.88
C LEU A 13 9.70 -38.68 -13.21
N GLN A 14 10.86 -39.36 -13.28
CA GLN A 14 11.04 -40.66 -12.64
C GLN A 14 10.87 -40.61 -11.12
N GLU A 15 11.41 -39.54 -10.46
CA GLU A 15 11.20 -39.29 -9.04
C GLU A 15 9.71 -39.20 -8.69
N LEU A 16 8.93 -38.42 -9.48
CA LEU A 16 7.51 -38.23 -9.28
C LEU A 16 6.72 -39.52 -9.51
N LEU A 17 7.06 -40.31 -10.54
CA LEU A 17 6.43 -41.58 -10.81
C LEU A 17 6.74 -42.63 -9.72
N ALA A 18 7.96 -42.57 -9.14
CA ALA A 18 8.35 -43.48 -8.04
C ALA A 18 7.61 -43.17 -6.72
N ALA A 19 6.99 -42.00 -6.57
CA ALA A 19 6.12 -41.73 -5.43
C ALA A 19 4.92 -42.67 -5.36
N GLY A 20 4.42 -43.13 -6.50
CA GLY A 20 3.38 -44.15 -6.61
C GLY A 20 1.99 -43.76 -6.09
N THR A 21 1.84 -42.52 -5.61
CA THR A 21 0.59 -41.95 -5.09
C THR A 21 0.58 -40.44 -5.30
N GLU A 22 -0.61 -39.89 -5.46
CA GLU A 22 -0.79 -38.44 -5.45
C GLU A 22 -0.49 -37.85 -4.06
N GLU A 23 0.08 -36.64 -4.05
CA GLU A 23 0.34 -35.86 -2.85
C GLU A 23 -0.23 -34.44 -3.02
N THR A 24 -0.16 -33.61 -1.99
CA THR A 24 -0.68 -32.24 -2.04
C THR A 24 -0.10 -31.43 -3.21
N ALA A 25 1.17 -31.64 -3.55
CA ALA A 25 1.85 -30.96 -4.66
C ALA A 25 2.06 -31.84 -5.90
N LEU A 26 1.39 -33.02 -5.99
CA LEU A 26 1.48 -33.94 -7.11
C LEU A 26 0.10 -34.46 -7.47
N ASP A 27 -0.25 -34.34 -8.74
CA ASP A 27 -1.50 -34.83 -9.31
C ASP A 27 -1.25 -35.68 -10.54
N PHE A 28 -1.89 -36.85 -10.65
CA PHE A 28 -1.80 -37.77 -11.76
C PHE A 28 -3.08 -37.75 -12.61
N LYS A 29 -2.93 -37.70 -13.92
CA LYS A 29 -4.04 -37.73 -14.88
C LYS A 29 -3.78 -38.78 -15.91
N ALA A 30 -4.67 -39.77 -16.00
CA ALA A 30 -4.55 -40.86 -16.99
C ALA A 30 -4.70 -40.31 -18.43
N THR A 31 -5.62 -39.41 -18.62
CA THR A 31 -5.83 -38.66 -19.87
C THR A 31 -6.33 -37.23 -19.55
N LEU A 32 -6.14 -36.33 -20.49
CA LEU A 32 -6.64 -34.96 -20.39
C LEU A 32 -6.77 -34.35 -21.80
N ASP A 33 -7.97 -33.91 -22.16
CA ASP A 33 -8.23 -33.26 -23.44
C ASP A 33 -8.45 -31.74 -23.24
N LEU A 34 -7.50 -30.96 -23.73
CA LEU A 34 -7.53 -29.50 -23.69
C LEU A 34 -7.89 -28.87 -25.05
N SER A 35 -8.47 -29.61 -26.00
CA SER A 35 -8.86 -29.09 -27.32
C SER A 35 -9.86 -27.94 -27.23
N SER A 36 -10.82 -28.03 -26.31
CA SER A 36 -11.77 -26.94 -26.02
C SER A 36 -11.34 -26.16 -24.77
N ARG A 37 -11.43 -24.84 -24.84
CA ARG A 37 -11.09 -23.96 -23.69
C ARG A 37 -12.15 -23.94 -22.58
N THR A 38 -13.37 -24.36 -22.88
CA THR A 38 -14.52 -24.37 -21.97
C THR A 38 -15.07 -25.76 -21.71
N SER A 39 -14.31 -26.81 -22.04
CA SER A 39 -14.65 -28.18 -21.66
C SER A 39 -14.50 -28.41 -20.16
N LYS A 40 -15.16 -29.43 -19.64
CA LYS A 40 -15.00 -29.88 -18.25
C LYS A 40 -13.52 -30.09 -17.91
N ASP A 41 -12.81 -30.86 -18.73
CA ASP A 41 -11.40 -31.20 -18.53
C ASP A 41 -10.51 -29.97 -18.48
N SER A 42 -10.76 -29.03 -19.39
CA SER A 42 -10.02 -27.77 -19.41
C SER A 42 -10.23 -26.92 -18.15
N LEU A 43 -11.46 -26.85 -17.66
CA LEU A 43 -11.78 -26.06 -16.45
C LEU A 43 -11.28 -26.76 -15.17
N GLU A 44 -11.35 -28.08 -15.09
CA GLU A 44 -10.77 -28.83 -13.96
C GLU A 44 -9.24 -28.68 -13.95
N PHE A 45 -8.57 -28.74 -15.11
CA PHE A 45 -7.14 -28.47 -15.21
C PHE A 45 -6.78 -27.04 -14.74
N VAL A 46 -7.55 -26.03 -15.16
CA VAL A 46 -7.38 -24.65 -14.70
C VAL A 46 -7.53 -24.57 -13.18
N LYS A 47 -8.54 -25.24 -12.62
CA LYS A 47 -8.77 -25.31 -11.18
C LYS A 47 -7.59 -25.96 -10.43
N ASP A 48 -7.05 -27.07 -10.96
CA ASP A 48 -5.87 -27.74 -10.41
C ASP A 48 -4.65 -26.78 -10.42
N CYS A 49 -4.42 -26.10 -11.54
CA CYS A 49 -3.32 -25.15 -11.67
C CYS A 49 -3.46 -23.95 -10.71
N ILE A 50 -4.66 -23.37 -10.57
CA ILE A 50 -4.89 -22.27 -9.62
C ILE A 50 -4.61 -22.74 -8.18
N ALA A 51 -5.12 -23.90 -7.81
CA ALA A 51 -4.93 -24.45 -6.47
C ALA A 51 -3.47 -24.78 -6.18
N MET A 52 -2.71 -25.28 -7.17
CA MET A 52 -1.27 -25.55 -7.05
C MET A 52 -0.46 -24.25 -7.00
N GLY A 53 -0.81 -23.24 -7.79
CA GLY A 53 -0.17 -21.93 -7.73
C GLY A 53 -0.32 -21.24 -6.36
N ASN A 54 -1.35 -21.61 -5.60
CA ASN A 54 -1.59 -21.14 -4.24
C ASN A 54 -0.85 -21.98 -3.16
N LEU A 55 -0.09 -23.01 -3.55
CA LEU A 55 0.83 -23.71 -2.65
C LEU A 55 2.18 -22.98 -2.56
N PRO A 56 2.87 -23.05 -1.41
CA PRO A 56 4.15 -22.36 -1.19
C PRO A 56 5.26 -22.71 -2.19
N GLY A 57 5.26 -23.96 -2.66
CA GLY A 57 6.26 -24.46 -3.62
C GLY A 57 5.70 -24.63 -5.03
N GLY A 58 4.41 -24.36 -5.24
CA GLY A 58 3.72 -24.78 -6.46
C GLY A 58 3.43 -26.27 -6.47
N GLY A 59 3.32 -26.88 -7.66
CA GLY A 59 3.03 -28.30 -7.75
C GLY A 59 3.23 -28.89 -9.15
N TYR A 60 3.13 -30.19 -9.23
CA TYR A 60 3.29 -30.98 -10.46
C TYR A 60 2.00 -31.66 -10.88
N ILE A 61 1.71 -31.63 -12.17
CA ILE A 61 0.66 -32.41 -12.80
C ILE A 61 1.31 -33.31 -13.83
N VAL A 62 1.13 -34.60 -13.70
CA VAL A 62 1.66 -35.62 -14.63
C VAL A 62 0.51 -36.22 -15.42
N ILE A 63 0.53 -36.07 -16.74
CA ILE A 63 -0.52 -36.49 -17.63
C ILE A 63 -0.05 -37.71 -18.47
N GLY A 64 -0.88 -38.73 -18.61
CA GLY A 64 -0.59 -39.98 -19.30
C GLY A 64 -0.26 -41.14 -18.36
N VAL A 65 -0.52 -40.97 -17.04
CA VAL A 65 -0.28 -42.01 -16.01
C VAL A 65 -1.53 -42.24 -15.17
N ASP A 66 -1.65 -43.45 -14.65
CA ASP A 66 -2.71 -43.81 -13.70
C ASP A 66 -2.45 -43.25 -12.29
N GLY A 67 -3.38 -43.41 -11.36
CA GLY A 67 -3.25 -42.92 -9.98
C GLY A 67 -2.11 -43.56 -9.16
N ARG A 68 -1.35 -44.49 -9.75
CA ARG A 68 -0.16 -45.14 -9.18
C ARG A 68 1.12 -44.71 -9.90
N GLY A 69 1.05 -43.72 -10.80
CA GLY A 69 2.18 -43.25 -11.58
C GLY A 69 2.66 -44.21 -12.68
N GLN A 70 1.83 -45.23 -13.05
CA GLN A 70 2.17 -46.11 -14.15
C GLN A 70 1.60 -45.57 -15.47
N PRO A 71 2.31 -45.72 -16.61
CA PRO A 71 1.80 -45.27 -17.90
C PRO A 71 0.42 -45.86 -18.21
N ALA A 72 -0.55 -45.02 -18.53
CA ALA A 72 -1.95 -45.38 -18.76
C ALA A 72 -2.14 -45.90 -20.17
N HIS A 73 -1.79 -47.20 -20.42
CA HIS A 73 -1.85 -47.82 -21.73
C HIS A 73 -3.28 -48.05 -22.24
N ASP A 74 -4.26 -48.11 -21.36
CA ASP A 74 -5.71 -48.25 -21.63
C ASP A 74 -6.39 -46.96 -22.09
N GLN A 75 -5.70 -45.84 -22.00
CA GLN A 75 -6.22 -44.53 -22.38
C GLN A 75 -5.67 -44.05 -23.74
N PRO A 76 -6.33 -43.10 -24.43
CA PRO A 76 -5.79 -42.47 -25.64
C PRO A 76 -4.43 -41.85 -25.42
N PRO A 77 -3.53 -41.80 -26.45
CA PRO A 77 -2.26 -41.12 -26.35
C PRO A 77 -2.43 -39.63 -26.05
N VAL A 78 -1.55 -39.07 -25.19
CA VAL A 78 -1.56 -37.65 -24.87
C VAL A 78 -1.19 -36.82 -26.09
N ASN A 79 -2.02 -35.85 -26.45
CA ASN A 79 -1.73 -34.92 -27.52
C ASN A 79 -0.84 -33.79 -27.01
N VAL A 80 0.46 -33.92 -27.15
CA VAL A 80 1.48 -32.97 -26.65
C VAL A 80 1.29 -31.52 -27.13
N ARG A 81 0.66 -31.33 -28.29
CA ARG A 81 0.42 -29.96 -28.83
C ARG A 81 -0.53 -29.14 -27.97
N GLN A 82 -1.34 -29.77 -27.13
CA GLN A 82 -2.26 -29.09 -26.22
C GLN A 82 -1.60 -28.60 -24.94
N PHE A 83 -0.32 -28.95 -24.71
CA PHE A 83 0.40 -28.68 -23.47
C PHE A 83 1.58 -27.74 -23.66
N ASP A 84 1.53 -26.86 -24.68
CA ASP A 84 2.48 -25.78 -24.80
C ASP A 84 2.38 -24.82 -23.60
N SER A 85 3.53 -24.45 -23.01
CA SER A 85 3.56 -23.63 -21.79
C SER A 85 2.93 -22.24 -21.96
N ALA A 86 3.00 -21.65 -23.17
CA ALA A 86 2.39 -20.35 -23.44
C ALA A 86 0.86 -20.48 -23.56
N ASP A 87 0.38 -21.54 -24.23
CA ASP A 87 -1.05 -21.82 -24.36
C ASP A 87 -1.69 -22.14 -23.01
N LEU A 88 -1.00 -22.91 -22.15
CA LEU A 88 -1.46 -23.21 -20.79
C LEU A 88 -1.55 -21.94 -19.94
N ARG A 89 -0.53 -21.07 -19.99
CA ARG A 89 -0.55 -19.76 -19.30
C ARG A 89 -1.73 -18.90 -19.74
N ASN A 90 -1.92 -18.75 -21.05
CA ASN A 90 -3.02 -17.95 -21.61
C ASN A 90 -4.41 -18.50 -21.22
N ARG A 91 -4.52 -19.81 -21.05
CA ARG A 91 -5.76 -20.47 -20.63
C ARG A 91 -6.12 -20.13 -19.20
N ILE A 92 -5.12 -20.14 -18.29
CA ILE A 92 -5.33 -19.87 -16.87
C ILE A 92 -5.47 -18.37 -16.62
N ALA A 93 -4.70 -17.53 -17.30
CA ALA A 93 -4.74 -16.07 -17.19
C ALA A 93 -6.14 -15.46 -17.46
N LYS A 94 -7.01 -16.19 -18.13
CA LYS A 94 -8.42 -15.80 -18.29
C LYS A 94 -9.21 -15.81 -16.96
N TYR A 95 -8.77 -16.60 -16.00
CA TYR A 95 -9.51 -16.90 -14.77
C TYR A 95 -8.84 -16.35 -13.50
N VAL A 96 -7.66 -15.75 -13.62
CA VAL A 96 -6.93 -15.11 -12.50
C VAL A 96 -6.26 -13.83 -12.98
N GLU A 97 -6.18 -12.83 -12.09
CA GLU A 97 -5.52 -11.54 -12.40
C GLU A 97 -4.02 -11.54 -12.14
N ALA A 98 -3.52 -12.53 -11.42
CA ALA A 98 -2.09 -12.66 -11.13
C ALA A 98 -1.33 -13.35 -12.28
N PRO A 99 -0.04 -13.05 -12.48
CA PRO A 99 0.78 -13.76 -13.44
C PRO A 99 0.93 -15.23 -13.05
N VAL A 100 0.61 -16.13 -13.98
CA VAL A 100 0.75 -17.59 -13.80
C VAL A 100 1.96 -18.07 -14.57
N HIS A 101 2.88 -18.73 -13.89
CA HIS A 101 4.07 -19.31 -14.49
C HIS A 101 3.96 -20.84 -14.53
N ILE A 102 4.00 -21.38 -15.74
CA ILE A 102 3.92 -22.82 -15.99
C ILE A 102 5.06 -23.25 -16.89
N LEU A 103 5.69 -24.36 -16.54
CA LEU A 103 6.61 -25.08 -17.38
C LEU A 103 5.99 -26.43 -17.74
N SER A 104 6.03 -26.80 -19.00
CA SER A 104 5.53 -28.07 -19.50
C SER A 104 6.57 -28.73 -20.37
N GLN A 105 6.82 -30.03 -20.12
CA GLN A 105 7.75 -30.84 -20.89
C GLN A 105 7.17 -32.23 -21.11
N HIS A 106 7.38 -32.80 -22.28
CA HIS A 106 6.96 -34.17 -22.60
C HIS A 106 8.14 -35.13 -22.60
N HIS A 107 7.88 -36.36 -22.20
CA HIS A 107 8.86 -37.42 -22.07
C HIS A 107 8.29 -38.73 -22.59
N GLU A 108 9.17 -39.63 -23.04
CA GLU A 108 8.78 -41.00 -23.42
C GLU A 108 9.14 -42.00 -22.31
N VAL A 109 8.16 -42.67 -21.76
CA VAL A 109 8.35 -43.67 -20.70
C VAL A 109 7.65 -44.96 -21.11
N ARG A 110 8.41 -46.04 -21.26
CA ARG A 110 7.91 -47.37 -21.64
C ARG A 110 7.01 -47.33 -22.89
N GLY A 111 7.43 -46.57 -23.92
CA GLY A 111 6.67 -46.44 -25.18
C GLY A 111 5.39 -45.60 -25.08
N ARG A 112 5.27 -44.78 -24.05
CA ARG A 112 4.14 -43.88 -23.85
C ARG A 112 4.62 -42.47 -23.65
N THR A 113 4.00 -41.51 -24.31
CA THR A 113 4.26 -40.09 -24.11
C THR A 113 3.56 -39.62 -22.84
N ILE A 114 4.34 -39.05 -21.92
CA ILE A 114 3.89 -38.46 -20.65
C ILE A 114 4.22 -36.99 -20.69
N VAL A 115 3.31 -36.15 -20.22
CA VAL A 115 3.54 -34.70 -20.07
C VAL A 115 3.69 -34.36 -18.59
N LEU A 116 4.79 -33.71 -18.25
CA LEU A 116 5.06 -33.15 -16.94
C LEU A 116 4.83 -31.65 -16.96
N VAL A 117 3.89 -31.18 -16.16
CA VAL A 117 3.56 -29.77 -15.98
C VAL A 117 3.98 -29.34 -14.57
N TYR A 118 4.80 -28.33 -14.47
CA TYR A 118 5.11 -27.65 -13.22
C TYR A 118 4.37 -26.32 -13.16
N VAL A 119 3.58 -26.12 -12.12
CA VAL A 119 2.90 -24.86 -11.81
C VAL A 119 3.70 -24.15 -10.71
N GLN A 120 4.28 -23.01 -11.04
CA GLN A 120 5.07 -22.22 -10.06
C GLN A 120 4.15 -21.61 -9.01
N PRO A 121 4.65 -21.42 -7.77
CA PRO A 121 3.91 -20.70 -6.75
C PRO A 121 3.73 -19.23 -7.15
N ASN A 122 2.68 -18.60 -6.65
CA ASN A 122 2.47 -17.18 -6.83
C ASN A 122 3.65 -16.39 -6.25
N PRO A 123 4.21 -15.42 -7.00
CA PRO A 123 5.43 -14.70 -6.61
C PRO A 123 5.30 -14.03 -5.24
N ASP A 124 4.12 -13.46 -4.95
CA ASP A 124 3.87 -12.74 -3.70
C ASP A 124 3.53 -13.67 -2.52
N GLY A 125 3.45 -14.99 -2.75
CA GLY A 125 3.10 -16.00 -1.74
C GLY A 125 1.70 -15.85 -1.15
N LEU A 126 0.89 -14.96 -1.73
CA LEU A 126 -0.52 -14.80 -1.39
C LEU A 126 -1.39 -15.65 -2.31
N PRO A 127 -2.46 -16.27 -1.79
CA PRO A 127 -3.36 -17.02 -2.64
C PRO A 127 -4.15 -16.08 -3.55
N VAL A 128 -4.20 -16.41 -4.85
CA VAL A 128 -4.88 -15.63 -5.87
C VAL A 128 -6.33 -16.12 -6.00
N PRO A 129 -7.32 -15.21 -5.93
CA PRO A 129 -8.71 -15.55 -6.16
C PRO A 129 -8.99 -15.75 -7.66
N VAL A 130 -10.02 -16.52 -7.95
CA VAL A 130 -10.60 -16.65 -9.29
C VAL A 130 -11.27 -15.31 -9.66
N SER A 131 -10.96 -14.78 -10.84
CA SER A 131 -11.52 -13.52 -11.34
C SER A 131 -12.71 -13.69 -12.28
N THR A 132 -12.94 -14.91 -12.78
CA THR A 132 -14.02 -15.18 -13.74
C THR A 132 -14.58 -16.59 -13.50
N ILE A 133 -15.90 -16.74 -13.54
CA ILE A 133 -16.58 -18.03 -13.37
C ILE A 133 -16.14 -19.05 -14.43
N GLY A 134 -15.81 -20.26 -13.99
CA GLY A 134 -15.53 -21.41 -14.86
C GLY A 134 -16.74 -22.31 -14.97
N GLN A 135 -17.40 -22.34 -16.13
CA GLN A 135 -18.60 -23.12 -16.38
C GLN A 135 -18.59 -23.77 -17.77
N TYR A 136 -19.23 -24.91 -17.89
CA TYR A 136 -19.39 -25.65 -19.16
C TYR A 136 -20.82 -26.14 -19.35
N THR A 137 -21.18 -26.41 -20.61
CA THR A 137 -22.48 -27.02 -20.94
C THR A 137 -22.34 -28.53 -20.91
N ARG A 138 -23.22 -29.20 -20.18
CA ARG A 138 -23.32 -30.67 -20.15
C ARG A 138 -23.93 -31.20 -21.45
N ASP A 139 -23.67 -32.44 -21.78
CA ASP A 139 -24.22 -33.11 -22.97
C ASP A 139 -25.77 -33.12 -23.03
N GLY A 140 -26.45 -32.91 -21.91
CA GLY A 140 -27.91 -32.77 -21.81
C GLY A 140 -28.44 -31.30 -21.80
N GLY A 141 -27.61 -30.29 -22.11
CA GLY A 141 -28.03 -28.89 -22.25
C GLY A 141 -28.07 -28.06 -20.95
N GLY A 142 -27.61 -28.60 -19.81
CA GLY A 142 -27.50 -27.85 -18.53
C GLY A 142 -26.12 -27.22 -18.36
N ILE A 143 -26.04 -26.09 -17.64
CA ILE A 143 -24.77 -25.46 -17.26
C ILE A 143 -24.24 -26.12 -15.97
N ALA A 144 -22.95 -26.45 -15.96
CA ALA A 144 -22.24 -26.92 -14.77
C ALA A 144 -21.11 -25.93 -14.44
N VAL A 145 -21.04 -25.52 -13.17
CA VAL A 145 -20.00 -24.62 -12.65
C VAL A 145 -18.91 -25.46 -11.99
N VAL A 146 -17.66 -25.21 -12.37
CA VAL A 146 -16.45 -25.85 -11.80
C VAL A 146 -15.88 -25.00 -10.66
N PHE A 147 -15.86 -23.67 -10.83
CA PHE A 147 -15.45 -22.70 -9.83
C PHE A 147 -16.14 -21.35 -10.08
N ASN A 148 -16.35 -20.57 -9.02
CA ASN A 148 -16.99 -19.27 -9.10
C ASN A 148 -15.98 -18.12 -9.00
N GLU A 149 -16.36 -16.95 -9.50
CA GLU A 149 -15.65 -15.71 -9.27
C GLU A 149 -15.52 -15.41 -7.76
N GLY A 150 -14.39 -14.91 -7.34
CA GLY A 150 -14.06 -14.62 -5.95
C GLY A 150 -13.65 -15.84 -5.11
N GLU A 151 -13.72 -17.05 -5.64
CA GLU A 151 -13.24 -18.24 -4.92
C GLU A 151 -11.72 -18.25 -4.86
N VAL A 152 -11.18 -18.51 -3.67
CA VAL A 152 -9.77 -18.85 -3.49
C VAL A 152 -9.66 -20.35 -3.36
N LEU A 153 -8.98 -20.97 -4.32
CA LEU A 153 -8.79 -22.43 -4.39
C LEU A 153 -7.45 -22.80 -3.77
N ILE A 154 -7.44 -23.81 -2.91
CA ILE A 154 -6.22 -24.37 -2.31
C ILE A 154 -6.25 -25.89 -2.37
N ARG A 155 -5.07 -26.52 -2.27
CA ARG A 155 -4.99 -27.98 -2.16
C ARG A 155 -4.96 -28.41 -0.69
N GLU A 156 -5.83 -29.33 -0.35
CA GLU A 156 -5.88 -30.02 0.93
C GLU A 156 -5.79 -31.54 0.67
N GLY A 157 -4.62 -32.11 0.96
CA GLY A 157 -4.29 -33.45 0.48
C GLY A 157 -4.28 -33.49 -1.06
N THR A 158 -5.01 -34.43 -1.65
CA THR A 158 -5.13 -34.59 -3.12
C THR A 158 -6.33 -33.84 -3.72
N SER A 159 -7.07 -33.06 -2.91
CA SER A 159 -8.30 -32.40 -3.34
C SER A 159 -8.15 -30.89 -3.40
N ASN A 160 -8.81 -30.26 -4.39
CA ASN A 160 -8.96 -28.82 -4.45
C ASN A 160 -10.16 -28.39 -3.60
N VAL A 161 -9.92 -27.54 -2.62
CA VAL A 161 -10.95 -27.02 -1.72
C VAL A 161 -10.98 -25.49 -1.78
N ARG A 162 -12.12 -24.92 -1.39
CA ARG A 162 -12.21 -23.46 -1.20
C ARG A 162 -11.51 -23.07 0.09
N LEU A 163 -10.83 -21.93 0.07
CA LEU A 163 -10.23 -21.36 1.26
C LEU A 163 -11.30 -21.14 2.34
N ARG A 164 -11.07 -21.67 3.54
CA ARG A 164 -11.93 -21.52 4.72
C ARG A 164 -11.18 -20.77 5.82
N TYR A 165 -11.90 -20.30 6.83
CA TYR A 165 -11.33 -19.58 7.96
C TYR A 165 -10.15 -20.33 8.62
N ALA A 166 -10.22 -21.64 8.76
CA ALA A 166 -9.16 -22.46 9.36
C ALA A 166 -7.81 -22.35 8.61
N HIS A 167 -7.84 -22.10 7.30
CA HIS A 167 -6.62 -22.01 6.48
C HIS A 167 -5.88 -20.67 6.62
N TRP A 168 -6.56 -19.61 7.12
CA TRP A 168 -5.95 -18.28 7.23
C TRP A 168 -4.76 -18.22 8.18
N ASN A 169 -4.81 -18.96 9.31
CA ASN A 169 -3.70 -18.96 10.26
C ASN A 169 -2.41 -19.52 9.63
N ASP A 170 -2.53 -20.59 8.85
CA ASP A 170 -1.39 -21.21 8.17
C ASP A 170 -0.86 -20.31 7.04
N LEU A 171 -1.77 -19.70 6.27
CA LEU A 171 -1.41 -18.76 5.20
C LEU A 171 -0.69 -17.53 5.75
N LEU A 172 -1.26 -16.87 6.75
CA LEU A 172 -0.69 -15.68 7.37
C LEU A 172 0.60 -16.00 8.14
N GLY A 173 0.68 -17.19 8.76
CA GLY A 173 1.89 -17.68 9.41
C GLY A 173 3.04 -17.84 8.41
N ARG A 174 2.79 -18.49 7.28
CA ARG A 174 3.78 -18.67 6.20
C ARG A 174 4.19 -17.35 5.55
N TYR A 175 3.24 -16.47 5.28
CA TYR A 175 3.54 -15.13 4.75
C TYR A 175 4.44 -14.33 5.70
N ARG A 176 4.13 -14.37 6.99
CA ARG A 176 4.93 -13.69 8.03
C ARG A 176 6.35 -14.26 8.14
N GLU A 177 6.49 -15.57 8.03
CA GLU A 177 7.81 -16.21 8.08
C GLU A 177 8.63 -15.91 6.82
N ARG A 178 8.00 -15.88 5.65
CA ARG A 178 8.65 -15.48 4.41
C ARG A 178 9.17 -14.03 4.48
N VAL A 179 8.35 -13.09 4.94
CA VAL A 179 8.77 -11.68 5.13
C VAL A 179 9.95 -11.58 6.11
N ARG A 180 9.96 -12.41 7.17
CA ARG A 180 11.10 -12.48 8.10
C ARG A 180 12.36 -13.04 7.44
N GLN A 181 12.24 -14.06 6.62
CA GLN A 181 13.39 -14.66 5.92
C GLN A 181 13.96 -13.70 4.86
N GLU A 182 13.10 -13.03 4.11
CA GLU A 182 13.50 -11.97 3.17
C GLU A 182 14.26 -10.86 3.91
N ALA A 183 13.73 -10.36 5.03
CA ALA A 183 14.38 -9.34 5.84
C ALA A 183 15.74 -9.80 6.43
N ARG A 184 15.89 -11.08 6.80
CA ARG A 184 17.18 -11.63 7.26
C ARG A 184 18.19 -11.74 6.13
N HIS A 185 17.76 -12.18 4.96
CA HIS A 185 18.64 -12.29 3.79
C HIS A 185 19.20 -10.91 3.38
N ASP A 186 18.34 -9.91 3.41
CA ASP A 186 18.70 -8.52 3.12
C ASP A 186 19.73 -7.96 4.13
N ILE A 187 19.59 -8.29 5.43
CA ILE A 187 20.59 -7.91 6.46
C ILE A 187 21.92 -8.60 6.20
N ASP A 188 21.91 -9.89 5.87
CA ASP A 188 23.12 -10.66 5.58
C ASP A 188 23.88 -10.12 4.35
N ASP A 189 23.16 -9.74 3.31
CA ASP A 189 23.76 -9.14 2.12
C ASP A 189 24.32 -7.74 2.40
N LEU A 190 23.65 -6.97 3.25
CA LEU A 190 24.12 -5.67 3.72
C LEU A 190 25.41 -5.80 4.54
N VAL A 191 25.44 -6.76 5.47
CA VAL A 191 26.62 -7.05 6.30
C VAL A 191 27.79 -7.54 5.42
N ARG A 192 27.55 -8.42 4.45
CA ARG A 192 28.56 -8.86 3.50
C ARG A 192 29.11 -7.69 2.65
N GLY A 193 28.22 -6.83 2.15
CA GLY A 193 28.60 -5.62 1.41
C GLY A 193 29.49 -4.69 2.23
N LEU A 194 29.20 -4.52 3.52
CA LEU A 194 30.00 -3.74 4.45
C LEU A 194 31.36 -4.37 4.71
N ILE A 195 31.40 -5.68 4.96
CA ILE A 195 32.65 -6.44 5.17
C ILE A 195 33.55 -6.37 3.93
N ASP A 196 32.97 -6.50 2.73
CA ASP A 196 33.71 -6.41 1.47
C ASP A 196 34.23 -5.00 1.16
N ALA A 197 33.51 -3.95 1.58
CA ALA A 197 33.95 -2.58 1.48
C ALA A 197 35.11 -2.28 2.44
N LEU A 198 35.04 -2.76 3.68
CA LEU A 198 36.12 -2.65 4.68
C LEU A 198 37.37 -3.44 4.27
N ARG A 199 37.23 -4.63 3.70
CA ARG A 199 38.36 -5.46 3.24
C ARG A 199 39.12 -4.86 2.06
N ARG A 200 38.45 -4.10 1.21
CA ARG A 200 39.07 -3.45 0.03
C ARG A 200 39.86 -2.20 0.35
N GLY A 201 39.92 -1.76 1.63
CA GLY A 201 40.79 -0.65 2.07
C GLY A 201 40.51 0.68 1.38
N GLY A 202 39.36 0.81 0.74
CA GLY A 202 38.99 2.01 -0.01
C GLY A 202 38.32 3.01 0.92
N THR A 203 38.84 4.23 0.93
CA THR A 203 38.02 5.42 1.16
C THR A 203 36.99 5.44 0.01
N ALA A 204 35.90 4.73 0.18
CA ALA A 204 34.94 4.53 -0.87
C ALA A 204 34.09 5.79 -1.03
N ALA A 205 34.48 6.60 -1.99
CA ALA A 205 33.51 7.35 -2.76
C ALA A 205 32.53 6.29 -3.35
N GLY A 206 31.37 6.09 -2.69
CA GLY A 206 30.38 5.08 -3.05
C GLY A 206 30.11 4.00 -2.00
N SER A 207 30.73 4.03 -0.83
CA SER A 207 30.38 3.17 0.31
C SER A 207 29.03 3.57 0.85
N SER A 208 28.03 2.83 0.46
CA SER A 208 26.64 3.07 0.85
C SER A 208 26.45 2.84 2.34
N VAL A 209 26.25 3.91 3.08
CA VAL A 209 25.86 3.84 4.48
C VAL A 209 24.50 3.14 4.57
N PRO A 210 24.34 2.07 5.38
CA PRO A 210 23.06 1.43 5.57
C PRO A 210 22.09 2.37 6.28
N LEU A 211 20.80 2.30 5.92
CA LEU A 211 19.74 3.01 6.65
C LEU A 211 19.29 2.13 7.82
N LEU A 212 19.51 2.59 9.07
CA LEU A 212 19.14 1.86 10.29
C LEU A 212 18.22 2.73 11.16
N LEU A 213 17.32 2.08 11.91
CA LEU A 213 16.40 2.78 12.83
C LEU A 213 17.17 3.44 13.99
N GLU A 214 18.24 2.82 14.43
CA GLU A 214 19.07 3.23 15.57
C GLU A 214 20.02 4.39 15.26
N MET A 215 20.12 4.84 13.99
CA MET A 215 20.97 5.99 13.61
C MET A 215 20.43 7.29 14.23
N GLU A 216 21.33 8.18 14.62
CA GLU A 216 20.98 9.56 14.96
C GLU A 216 20.30 10.24 13.76
N GLU A 217 19.47 11.26 14.02
CA GLU A 217 18.59 11.83 13.01
C GLU A 217 19.37 12.51 11.87
N ASP A 218 20.40 13.27 12.21
CA ASP A 218 21.26 13.97 11.25
C ASP A 218 22.04 13.00 10.36
N VAL A 219 22.67 11.99 10.98
CA VAL A 219 23.40 10.92 10.27
C VAL A 219 22.46 10.14 9.35
N PHE A 220 21.24 9.86 9.81
CA PHE A 220 20.24 9.21 9.00
C PHE A 220 19.82 10.05 7.80
N ALA A 221 19.57 11.34 8.01
CA ALA A 221 19.21 12.28 6.93
C ALA A 221 20.31 12.34 5.85
N GLU A 222 21.58 12.42 6.26
CA GLU A 222 22.73 12.38 5.33
C GLU A 222 22.80 11.07 4.55
N ALA A 223 22.58 9.93 5.22
CA ALA A 223 22.57 8.61 4.59
C ALA A 223 21.40 8.47 3.59
N VAL A 224 20.24 9.06 3.90
CA VAL A 224 19.10 9.14 2.97
C VAL A 224 19.49 9.95 1.74
N VAL A 225 20.04 11.14 1.90
CA VAL A 225 20.50 12.00 0.77
C VAL A 225 21.47 11.23 -0.13
N ALA A 226 22.47 10.58 0.45
CA ALA A 226 23.42 9.76 -0.30
C ALA A 226 22.73 8.59 -1.05
N SER A 227 21.61 8.07 -0.53
CA SER A 227 20.81 7.03 -1.16
C SER A 227 19.94 7.56 -2.30
N LEU A 228 19.52 8.84 -2.24
CA LEU A 228 18.73 9.48 -3.30
C LEU A 228 19.54 9.79 -4.55
N ASP A 229 20.86 9.95 -4.45
CA ASP A 229 21.77 10.16 -5.58
C ASP A 229 21.89 8.92 -6.48
N THR A 230 21.43 7.77 -6.02
CA THR A 230 21.43 6.53 -6.79
C THR A 230 20.13 6.35 -7.56
N THR A 231 20.20 5.70 -8.73
CA THR A 231 18.99 5.33 -9.49
C THR A 231 18.21 4.17 -8.84
N SER A 232 18.85 3.45 -7.91
CA SER A 232 18.26 2.29 -7.25
C SER A 232 17.52 2.67 -5.97
N THR A 233 16.23 2.32 -5.89
CA THR A 233 15.39 2.52 -4.69
C THR A 233 15.40 1.32 -3.73
N VAL A 234 16.20 0.27 -4.01
CA VAL A 234 16.17 -1.00 -3.26
C VAL A 234 16.39 -0.80 -1.77
N ARG A 235 17.38 0.00 -1.37
CA ARG A 235 17.70 0.26 0.05
C ARG A 235 16.58 0.97 0.79
N ILE A 236 16.00 1.97 0.13
CA ILE A 236 14.87 2.72 0.69
C ILE A 236 13.68 1.78 0.87
N ARG A 237 13.40 0.91 -0.12
CA ARG A 237 12.33 -0.10 -0.01
C ARG A 237 12.59 -1.08 1.15
N GLN A 238 13.82 -1.56 1.29
CA GLN A 238 14.23 -2.43 2.40
C GLN A 238 14.02 -1.73 3.74
N PHE A 239 14.52 -0.50 3.88
CA PHE A 239 14.33 0.28 5.10
C PHE A 239 12.85 0.50 5.40
N VAL A 240 12.04 0.93 4.42
CA VAL A 240 10.59 1.13 4.59
C VAL A 240 9.91 -0.16 5.05
N THR A 241 10.27 -1.31 4.49
CA THR A 241 9.72 -2.60 4.90
C THR A 241 10.05 -2.92 6.36
N ASN A 242 11.30 -2.73 6.77
CA ASN A 242 11.76 -2.96 8.13
C ASN A 242 11.13 -1.98 9.13
N ALA A 243 11.03 -0.70 8.75
CA ALA A 243 10.40 0.33 9.58
C ALA A 243 8.91 0.03 9.81
N VAL A 244 8.17 -0.34 8.76
CA VAL A 244 6.76 -0.73 8.87
C VAL A 244 6.60 -1.96 9.77
N ALA A 245 7.50 -2.95 9.68
CA ALA A 245 7.47 -4.13 10.55
C ALA A 245 7.79 -3.81 12.02
N ALA A 246 8.55 -2.74 12.28
CA ALA A 246 8.86 -2.27 13.63
C ALA A 246 7.70 -1.48 14.27
N ILE A 247 6.77 -0.97 13.47
CA ILE A 247 5.60 -0.22 13.94
C ILE A 247 4.55 -1.20 14.43
N MET A 248 4.42 -1.35 15.74
CA MET A 248 3.48 -2.26 16.40
C MET A 248 2.29 -1.46 16.98
N PRO A 249 1.09 -1.54 16.38
CA PRO A 249 -0.09 -0.94 16.99
C PRO A 249 -0.50 -1.70 18.25
N GLY A 250 -0.77 -1.00 19.35
CA GLY A 250 -1.43 -1.58 20.53
C GLY A 250 -0.55 -1.94 21.71
N VAL A 251 0.65 -1.43 21.78
CA VAL A 251 1.42 -1.46 23.04
C VAL A 251 0.95 -0.28 23.91
N SER A 252 0.50 -0.58 25.13
CA SER A 252 -0.11 0.39 26.07
C SER A 252 0.85 1.48 26.59
N ALA A 253 2.12 1.43 26.23
CA ALA A 253 3.16 2.43 26.53
C ALA A 253 3.62 3.10 25.22
N PRO A 254 4.13 4.35 25.26
CA PRO A 254 4.79 4.93 24.10
C PRO A 254 5.90 3.99 23.65
N ASP A 255 5.71 3.33 22.52
CA ASP A 255 6.73 2.47 21.93
C ASP A 255 7.70 3.37 21.18
N THR A 256 8.79 3.73 21.85
CA THR A 256 9.86 4.58 21.29
C THR A 256 10.35 4.06 19.94
N ARG A 257 10.35 2.75 19.73
CA ARG A 257 10.78 2.16 18.46
C ARG A 257 9.78 2.40 17.32
N SER A 258 8.50 2.30 17.61
CA SER A 258 7.45 2.64 16.62
C SER A 258 7.48 4.12 16.27
N GLU A 259 7.69 5.00 17.24
CA GLU A 259 7.81 6.45 16.99
C GLU A 259 9.05 6.77 16.18
N GLN A 260 10.21 6.22 16.52
CA GLN A 260 11.45 6.35 15.74
C GLN A 260 11.26 5.86 14.28
N ALA A 261 10.57 4.75 14.08
CA ALA A 261 10.30 4.24 12.73
C ALA A 261 9.43 5.22 11.92
N LEU A 262 8.40 5.81 12.53
CA LEU A 262 7.56 6.82 11.90
C LEU A 262 8.35 8.10 11.57
N ASP A 263 9.22 8.55 12.49
CA ASP A 263 10.06 9.74 12.29
C ASP A 263 11.04 9.51 11.14
N LYS A 264 11.72 8.37 11.09
CA LYS A 264 12.64 8.02 9.99
C LYS A 264 11.92 7.93 8.64
N LEU A 265 10.70 7.39 8.59
CA LEU A 265 9.89 7.40 7.38
C LEU A 265 9.53 8.83 6.96
N ALA A 266 9.16 9.69 7.91
CA ALA A 266 8.87 11.09 7.61
C ALA A 266 10.10 11.84 7.09
N VAL A 267 11.29 11.60 7.66
CA VAL A 267 12.57 12.15 7.17
C VAL A 267 12.82 11.76 5.72
N ILE A 268 12.65 10.48 5.36
CA ILE A 268 12.83 10.06 3.96
C ILE A 268 11.84 10.78 3.04
N ALA A 269 10.57 10.94 3.45
CA ALA A 269 9.56 11.63 2.65
C ALA A 269 9.93 13.12 2.44
N VAL A 270 10.39 13.80 3.49
CA VAL A 270 10.85 15.20 3.43
C VAL A 270 12.06 15.33 2.50
N GLN A 271 13.07 14.45 2.62
CA GLN A 271 14.22 14.46 1.73
C GLN A 271 13.82 14.13 0.28
N ALA A 272 12.87 13.22 0.07
CA ALA A 272 12.35 12.92 -1.26
C ALA A 272 11.66 14.14 -1.91
N ILE A 273 10.93 14.96 -1.14
CA ILE A 273 10.38 16.23 -1.62
C ILE A 273 11.51 17.21 -1.95
N HIS A 274 12.48 17.37 -1.04
CA HIS A 274 13.59 18.32 -1.20
C HIS A 274 14.43 18.04 -2.46
N TYR A 275 14.67 16.77 -2.77
CA TYR A 275 15.42 16.32 -3.95
C TYR A 275 14.54 15.94 -5.15
N ASP A 276 13.24 16.27 -5.11
CA ASP A 276 12.30 16.07 -6.20
C ASP A 276 12.15 14.60 -6.66
N ARG A 277 12.23 13.63 -5.72
CA ARG A 277 12.14 12.19 -5.95
C ARG A 277 10.76 11.63 -5.63
N LEU A 278 9.79 11.84 -6.54
CA LEU A 278 8.43 11.36 -6.39
C LEU A 278 8.35 9.81 -6.28
N ASP A 279 9.22 9.11 -6.99
CA ASP A 279 9.31 7.63 -6.93
C ASP A 279 9.66 7.12 -5.53
N VAL A 280 10.55 7.81 -4.82
CA VAL A 280 10.89 7.48 -3.43
C VAL A 280 9.77 7.90 -2.48
N PHE A 281 9.19 9.07 -2.71
CA PHE A 281 8.08 9.57 -1.91
C PHE A 281 6.91 8.59 -1.89
N ASP A 282 6.50 8.09 -3.05
CA ASP A 282 5.41 7.10 -3.17
C ASP A 282 5.70 5.83 -2.36
N ILE A 283 6.94 5.31 -2.42
CA ILE A 283 7.35 4.14 -1.64
C ILE A 283 7.14 4.40 -0.14
N VAL A 284 7.52 5.57 0.34
CA VAL A 284 7.43 5.91 1.77
C VAL A 284 6.00 6.15 2.20
N ILE A 285 5.22 6.90 1.41
CA ILE A 285 3.81 7.15 1.71
C ILE A 285 3.00 5.85 1.70
N ASP A 286 3.29 4.92 0.78
CA ASP A 286 2.70 3.58 0.80
C ASP A 286 3.14 2.78 2.05
N GLY A 287 4.37 2.97 2.52
CA GLY A 287 4.85 2.43 3.79
C GLY A 287 4.05 2.95 4.99
N LEU A 288 3.92 4.28 5.10
CA LEU A 288 3.12 4.92 6.14
C LEU A 288 1.64 4.50 6.07
N TYR A 289 1.09 4.36 4.87
CA TYR A 289 -0.29 3.91 4.68
C TYR A 289 -0.48 2.45 5.12
N ARG A 290 0.47 1.57 4.84
CA ARG A 290 0.46 0.20 5.38
C ARG A 290 0.53 0.20 6.90
N ALA A 291 1.45 0.98 7.50
CA ALA A 291 1.55 1.12 8.95
C ALA A 291 0.24 1.64 9.56
N TYR A 292 -0.39 2.62 8.93
CA TYR A 292 -1.68 3.16 9.34
C TYR A 292 -2.78 2.09 9.40
N ASN A 293 -2.84 1.23 8.38
CA ASN A 293 -3.88 0.20 8.26
C ASN A 293 -3.63 -1.03 9.16
N THR A 294 -2.39 -1.30 9.60
CA THR A 294 -2.10 -2.42 10.52
C THR A 294 -2.82 -2.27 11.86
N ALA A 295 -3.12 -1.06 12.29
CA ALA A 295 -3.87 -0.81 13.51
C ALA A 295 -5.28 -1.43 13.50
N GLN A 296 -5.90 -1.62 12.34
CA GLN A 296 -7.24 -2.22 12.23
C GLN A 296 -7.25 -3.74 12.47
N ALA A 297 -6.10 -4.40 12.30
CA ALA A 297 -5.97 -5.86 12.40
C ALA A 297 -5.58 -6.36 13.81
N GLY A 298 -5.33 -5.44 14.76
CA GLY A 298 -4.79 -5.76 16.08
C GLY A 298 -5.85 -5.95 17.17
N VAL A 299 -5.43 -6.56 18.29
CA VAL A 299 -6.22 -6.76 19.52
C VAL A 299 -6.16 -5.54 20.45
N ALA A 300 -5.66 -4.40 19.95
CA ALA A 300 -5.44 -3.20 20.73
C ALA A 300 -6.74 -2.50 21.12
N GLY A 301 -6.75 -1.82 22.25
CA GLY A 301 -7.88 -0.99 22.70
C GLY A 301 -8.14 0.18 21.74
N THR A 302 -9.37 0.62 21.63
CA THR A 302 -9.80 1.69 20.71
C THR A 302 -8.97 2.99 20.84
N ARG A 303 -8.54 3.33 22.08
CA ARG A 303 -7.74 4.52 22.35
C ARG A 303 -6.30 4.39 21.85
N ASP A 304 -5.70 3.21 21.95
CA ASP A 304 -4.33 2.95 21.49
C ASP A 304 -4.26 2.93 19.98
N ILE A 305 -5.28 2.38 19.33
CA ILE A 305 -5.45 2.43 17.88
C ILE A 305 -5.57 3.89 17.41
N ALA A 306 -6.41 4.69 18.06
CA ALA A 306 -6.58 6.10 17.73
C ALA A 306 -5.29 6.91 17.93
N ARG A 307 -4.50 6.59 18.97
CA ARG A 307 -3.17 7.19 19.20
C ARG A 307 -2.19 6.84 18.08
N HIS A 308 -2.18 5.59 17.63
CA HIS A 308 -1.37 5.17 16.50
C HIS A 308 -1.73 5.98 15.24
N TRP A 309 -3.01 6.11 14.92
CA TRP A 309 -3.45 6.93 13.79
C TRP A 309 -3.06 8.39 13.95
N LEU A 310 -3.20 8.97 15.15
CA LEU A 310 -2.74 10.32 15.43
C LEU A 310 -1.23 10.47 15.21
N ASN A 311 -0.41 9.52 15.66
CA ASN A 311 1.03 9.55 15.48
C ASN A 311 1.43 9.56 13.99
N VAL A 312 0.76 8.76 13.15
CA VAL A 312 0.96 8.83 11.70
C VAL A 312 0.50 10.19 11.16
N LEU A 313 -0.67 10.65 11.58
CA LEU A 313 -1.25 11.91 11.12
C LEU A 313 -0.33 13.12 11.38
N LEU A 314 0.30 13.19 12.54
CA LEU A 314 1.25 14.27 12.89
C LEU A 314 2.44 14.32 11.91
N ARG A 315 2.97 13.14 11.49
CA ARG A 315 4.05 13.04 10.50
C ARG A 315 3.56 13.47 9.11
N LEU A 316 2.32 13.12 8.74
CA LEU A 316 1.73 13.59 7.47
C LEU A 316 1.58 15.11 7.44
N PHE A 317 1.23 15.73 8.57
CA PHE A 317 1.19 17.20 8.67
C PHE A 317 2.58 17.82 8.54
N ALA A 318 3.60 17.25 9.17
CA ALA A 318 4.98 17.70 9.01
C ALA A 318 5.45 17.61 7.54
N ILE A 319 5.22 16.46 6.87
CA ILE A 319 5.56 16.24 5.46
C ILE A 319 4.80 17.22 4.56
N GLY A 320 3.48 17.34 4.76
CA GLY A 320 2.64 18.23 3.95
C GLY A 320 2.99 19.71 4.13
N SER A 321 3.31 20.14 5.36
CA SER A 321 3.76 21.51 5.61
C SER A 321 5.08 21.83 4.92
N PHE A 322 6.01 20.85 4.85
CA PHE A 322 7.25 20.98 4.10
C PHE A 322 6.97 21.08 2.59
N ALA A 323 6.11 20.22 2.03
CA ALA A 323 5.72 20.29 0.62
C ALA A 323 5.15 21.67 0.24
N VAL A 324 4.31 22.23 1.10
CA VAL A 324 3.73 23.58 0.92
C VAL A 324 4.81 24.67 0.96
N ARG A 325 5.74 24.64 1.92
CA ARG A 325 6.84 25.62 1.98
C ARG A 325 7.75 25.57 0.76
N GLN A 326 8.01 24.35 0.25
CA GLN A 326 8.81 24.13 -0.95
C GLN A 326 8.03 24.37 -2.25
N GLN A 327 6.73 24.66 -2.18
CA GLN A 327 5.83 24.75 -3.33
C GLN A 327 5.87 23.50 -4.23
N SER A 328 6.09 22.34 -3.61
CA SER A 328 6.21 21.03 -4.28
C SER A 328 4.84 20.36 -4.37
N TRP A 329 3.96 20.93 -5.17
CA TRP A 329 2.53 20.64 -5.21
C TRP A 329 2.21 19.22 -5.65
N ARG A 330 3.01 18.66 -6.55
CA ARG A 330 2.81 17.28 -7.10
C ARG A 330 2.84 16.17 -6.05
N PHE A 331 3.39 16.44 -4.86
CA PHE A 331 3.43 15.47 -3.76
C PHE A 331 2.15 15.44 -2.93
N LEU A 332 1.33 16.49 -2.97
CA LEU A 332 0.11 16.58 -2.17
C LEU A 332 -0.94 15.51 -2.52
N PRO A 333 -1.22 15.18 -3.80
CA PRO A 333 -2.19 14.15 -4.14
C PRO A 333 -1.86 12.78 -3.53
N CYS A 334 -0.60 12.36 -3.60
CA CYS A 334 -0.13 11.09 -3.02
C CYS A 334 -0.28 11.07 -1.49
N LEU A 335 -0.09 12.23 -0.85
CA LEU A 335 -0.21 12.39 0.59
C LEU A 335 -1.68 12.41 1.05
N VAL A 336 -2.57 13.08 0.31
CA VAL A 336 -3.95 13.32 0.73
C VAL A 336 -4.88 12.17 0.36
N PHE A 337 -4.81 11.68 -0.88
CA PHE A 337 -5.80 10.73 -1.42
C PHE A 337 -5.48 9.27 -1.10
N LYS A 338 -5.47 8.91 0.18
CA LYS A 338 -5.42 7.51 0.63
C LYS A 338 -6.72 7.17 1.37
N PRO A 339 -7.64 6.41 0.74
CA PRO A 339 -8.95 6.10 1.32
C PRO A 339 -8.83 5.06 2.42
N VAL A 340 -9.69 5.15 3.42
CA VAL A 340 -9.75 4.18 4.53
C VAL A 340 -11.14 3.57 4.62
N ALA A 341 -11.22 2.24 4.50
CA ALA A 341 -12.45 1.50 4.64
C ALA A 341 -12.73 1.22 6.14
N ILE A 342 -13.89 1.66 6.62
CA ILE A 342 -14.41 1.28 7.93
C ILE A 342 -15.71 0.53 7.69
N LEU A 343 -15.71 -0.76 7.91
CA LEU A 343 -16.85 -1.68 7.87
C LEU A 343 -18.11 -1.26 7.12
N PRO A 344 -18.75 -2.20 6.53
CA PRO A 344 -18.49 -2.72 5.20
C PRO A 344 -18.87 -1.72 4.09
N HIS A 345 -19.32 -0.50 4.43
CA HIS A 345 -19.87 0.47 3.46
C HIS A 345 -19.40 1.92 3.63
N HIS A 346 -18.58 2.24 4.63
CA HIS A 346 -18.02 3.58 4.81
C HIS A 346 -16.56 3.64 4.37
N VAL A 347 -16.31 4.39 3.30
CA VAL A 347 -14.96 4.72 2.86
C VAL A 347 -14.72 6.19 3.14
N TYR A 348 -13.71 6.50 3.98
CA TYR A 348 -13.21 7.86 4.10
C TYR A 348 -12.36 8.18 2.87
N VAL A 349 -12.63 9.31 2.23
CA VAL A 349 -11.90 9.79 1.05
C VAL A 349 -10.41 9.97 1.36
N THR A 350 -10.09 10.31 2.62
CA THR A 350 -8.72 10.50 3.08
C THR A 350 -8.50 9.96 4.48
N TRP A 351 -7.32 9.37 4.70
CA TRP A 351 -6.84 8.94 6.01
C TRP A 351 -6.64 10.11 6.99
N LEU A 352 -6.42 11.33 6.47
CA LEU A 352 -6.33 12.55 7.29
C LEU A 352 -7.64 12.79 8.04
N LYS A 353 -8.77 12.78 7.35
CA LYS A 353 -10.10 12.90 7.98
C LYS A 353 -10.38 11.78 8.96
N HIS A 354 -10.06 10.54 8.56
CA HIS A 354 -10.25 9.37 9.41
C HIS A 354 -9.47 9.51 10.73
N GLY A 355 -8.17 9.76 10.64
CA GLY A 355 -7.29 9.90 11.81
C GLY A 355 -7.73 11.03 12.74
N GLN A 356 -8.11 12.18 12.18
CA GLN A 356 -8.61 13.32 12.94
C GLN A 356 -9.89 12.98 13.71
N VAL A 357 -10.87 12.36 13.06
CA VAL A 357 -12.15 11.99 13.68
C VAL A 357 -11.94 11.01 14.84
N PHE A 358 -11.09 10.00 14.64
CA PHE A 358 -10.83 9.00 15.69
C PHE A 358 -9.97 9.53 16.82
N ALA A 359 -8.99 10.39 16.54
CA ALA A 359 -8.22 11.09 17.59
C ALA A 359 -9.13 11.98 18.47
N SER A 360 -10.05 12.71 17.85
CA SER A 360 -11.03 13.53 18.57
C SER A 360 -11.97 12.66 19.45
N ARG A 361 -12.55 11.60 18.86
CA ARG A 361 -13.44 10.67 19.60
C ARG A 361 -12.75 9.95 20.75
N ALA A 362 -11.45 9.73 20.66
CA ALA A 362 -10.64 9.11 21.70
C ALA A 362 -10.12 10.12 22.76
N ASN A 363 -10.52 11.39 22.68
CA ASN A 363 -10.07 12.48 23.55
C ASN A 363 -8.54 12.64 23.55
N LEU A 364 -7.91 12.53 22.37
CA LEU A 364 -6.45 12.71 22.18
C LEU A 364 -6.09 14.12 21.75
N LEU A 365 -7.08 14.94 21.39
CA LEU A 365 -6.93 16.33 20.98
C LEU A 365 -7.40 17.33 22.04
N LEU A 366 -7.42 16.91 23.31
CA LEU A 366 -7.67 17.80 24.45
C LEU A 366 -6.38 18.53 24.85
N SER A 367 -6.51 19.74 25.34
CA SER A 367 -5.40 20.47 25.95
C SER A 367 -4.99 19.84 27.30
N GLN A 368 -3.86 20.28 27.86
CA GLN A 368 -3.31 19.74 29.11
C GLN A 368 -4.26 19.93 30.31
N ASP A 369 -5.12 20.94 30.28
CA ASP A 369 -6.18 21.20 31.27
C ASP A 369 -7.46 20.38 31.04
N GLY A 370 -7.46 19.48 30.03
CA GLY A 370 -8.60 18.62 29.68
C GLY A 370 -9.72 19.34 28.92
N ALA A 371 -9.53 20.61 28.54
CA ALA A 371 -10.49 21.35 27.75
C ALA A 371 -10.34 21.02 26.24
N GLU A 372 -11.46 21.00 25.52
CA GLU A 372 -11.44 21.01 24.07
C GLU A 372 -10.94 22.39 23.59
N ARG A 373 -9.76 22.41 22.99
CA ARG A 373 -9.23 23.59 22.30
C ARG A 373 -9.13 23.31 20.82
N GLY A 374 -9.70 24.18 20.01
CA GLY A 374 -9.50 24.13 18.57
C GLY A 374 -8.01 24.30 18.23
N GLY A 375 -7.60 23.69 17.10
CA GLY A 375 -6.22 23.79 16.63
C GLY A 375 -5.21 22.87 17.33
N GLN A 376 -5.64 22.02 18.27
CA GLN A 376 -4.73 21.14 19.01
C GLN A 376 -3.92 20.20 18.10
N LEU A 377 -4.51 19.71 17.00
CA LEU A 377 -3.79 18.92 16.01
C LEU A 377 -2.62 19.69 15.39
N ILE A 378 -2.85 20.95 15.03
CA ILE A 378 -1.81 21.83 14.47
C ILE A 378 -0.71 22.10 15.49
N SER A 379 -1.08 22.34 16.75
CA SER A 379 -0.12 22.55 17.84
C SER A 379 0.77 21.32 18.09
N LEU A 380 0.18 20.12 18.10
CA LEU A 380 0.92 18.87 18.23
C LEU A 380 1.85 18.62 17.03
N ALA A 381 1.36 18.84 15.81
CA ALA A 381 2.17 18.70 14.60
C ALA A 381 3.32 19.69 14.57
N ARG A 382 3.08 20.96 15.02
CA ARG A 382 4.13 21.98 15.14
C ARG A 382 5.19 21.57 16.15
N ALA A 383 4.78 21.11 17.34
CA ALA A 383 5.70 20.64 18.37
C ALA A 383 6.58 19.49 17.87
N LEU A 384 5.97 18.49 17.23
CA LEU A 384 6.71 17.39 16.61
C LEU A 384 7.71 17.91 15.56
N THR A 385 7.24 18.73 14.62
CA THR A 385 8.10 19.23 13.53
C THR A 385 9.28 20.02 14.07
N ALA A 386 9.06 20.88 15.08
CA ALA A 386 10.10 21.70 15.69
C ALA A 386 11.15 20.86 16.47
N GLN A 387 10.76 19.68 16.98
CA GLN A 387 11.67 18.77 17.69
C GLN A 387 12.58 17.98 16.74
N HIS A 388 12.23 17.88 15.45
CA HIS A 388 12.93 17.08 14.45
C HIS A 388 13.49 17.95 13.33
N PRO A 389 14.75 18.44 13.44
CA PRO A 389 15.37 19.30 12.42
C PRO A 389 15.35 18.70 11.01
N ALA A 390 15.44 17.40 10.87
CA ALA A 390 15.38 16.72 9.57
C ALA A 390 13.98 16.78 8.90
N LEU A 391 12.93 17.22 9.60
CA LEU A 391 11.59 17.47 9.05
C LEU A 391 11.40 18.90 8.51
N HIS A 392 12.39 19.77 8.74
CA HIS A 392 12.38 21.14 8.21
C HIS A 392 13.79 21.59 7.78
N PRO A 393 14.45 20.82 6.87
CA PRO A 393 15.82 21.10 6.44
C PRO A 393 15.98 22.45 5.72
N ASP A 394 14.87 23.06 5.33
CA ASP A 394 14.77 24.38 4.71
C ASP A 394 14.88 25.55 5.71
N LEU A 395 14.73 25.28 7.00
CA LEU A 395 14.69 26.30 8.04
C LEU A 395 15.86 26.12 9.04
N PRO A 396 16.75 27.10 9.17
CA PRO A 396 17.77 27.06 10.22
C PRO A 396 17.11 27.17 11.60
N ALA A 397 17.75 26.57 12.60
CA ALA A 397 17.25 26.57 13.99
C ALA A 397 16.91 27.96 14.54
N SER A 398 17.60 29.01 14.05
CA SER A 398 17.37 30.42 14.46
C SER A 398 16.00 30.97 14.00
N LEU A 399 15.36 30.35 13.03
CA LEU A 399 14.02 30.73 12.53
C LEU A 399 12.89 29.89 13.14
N ILE A 400 13.22 28.93 14.00
CA ILE A 400 12.22 28.10 14.69
C ILE A 400 11.77 28.84 15.95
N GLU A 401 10.55 29.32 15.91
CA GLU A 401 9.92 29.99 17.04
C GLU A 401 9.67 29.02 18.22
N PRO A 402 9.72 29.49 19.47
CA PRO A 402 9.33 28.70 20.62
C PRO A 402 7.91 28.11 20.46
N VAL A 403 7.67 26.91 21.00
CA VAL A 403 6.38 26.20 20.81
C VAL A 403 5.18 27.01 21.32
N ASP A 404 5.36 27.80 22.33
CA ASP A 404 4.32 28.67 22.91
C ASP A 404 4.15 30.00 22.17
N SER A 405 4.99 30.29 21.18
CA SER A 405 4.88 31.49 20.35
C SER A 405 3.73 31.33 19.34
N LEU A 406 2.87 32.32 19.27
CA LEU A 406 1.87 32.49 18.22
C LEU A 406 2.25 33.63 17.26
N SER A 407 3.55 33.89 17.08
CA SER A 407 4.07 34.92 16.19
C SER A 407 3.45 34.79 14.78
N GLN A 408 3.16 35.93 14.17
CA GLN A 408 2.67 35.98 12.79
C GLN A 408 3.73 35.51 11.79
N THR A 409 5.00 35.55 12.16
CA THR A 409 6.16 35.16 11.35
C THR A 409 6.53 33.67 11.54
N ASP A 410 5.81 32.92 12.36
CA ASP A 410 6.08 31.50 12.57
C ASP A 410 5.86 30.69 11.28
N LEU A 411 6.96 30.37 10.60
CA LEU A 411 6.95 29.69 9.32
C LEU A 411 6.41 28.24 9.42
N LEU A 412 6.72 27.53 10.51
CA LEU A 412 6.20 26.17 10.73
C LEU A 412 4.68 26.19 10.94
N LEU A 413 4.21 27.08 11.83
CA LEU A 413 2.78 27.20 12.10
C LEU A 413 2.00 27.63 10.87
N ASN A 414 2.51 28.60 10.12
CA ASN A 414 1.86 29.11 8.92
C ASN A 414 1.76 28.02 7.84
N SER A 415 2.83 27.26 7.59
CA SER A 415 2.82 26.20 6.60
C SER A 415 1.95 25.00 7.00
N LEU A 416 1.87 24.69 8.29
CA LEU A 416 0.94 23.68 8.81
C LEU A 416 -0.52 24.10 8.59
N CYS A 417 -0.85 25.37 8.84
CA CYS A 417 -2.18 25.91 8.56
C CYS A 417 -2.52 25.89 7.07
N GLN A 418 -1.55 26.22 6.21
CA GLN A 418 -1.74 26.14 4.76
C GLN A 418 -1.97 24.69 4.30
N PHE A 419 -1.17 23.73 4.76
CA PHE A 419 -1.38 22.32 4.44
C PHE A 419 -2.74 21.81 4.94
N ASP A 420 -3.14 22.21 6.15
CA ASP A 420 -4.44 21.86 6.73
C ASP A 420 -5.61 22.34 5.86
N LEU A 421 -5.50 23.53 5.29
CA LEU A 421 -6.48 24.05 4.34
C LEU A 421 -6.44 23.27 3.02
N TRP A 422 -5.24 23.02 2.46
CA TRP A 422 -5.08 22.31 1.21
C TRP A 422 -5.78 20.94 1.24
N TRP A 423 -5.47 20.11 2.24
CA TRP A 423 -6.07 18.78 2.28
C TRP A 423 -7.60 18.83 2.48
N CYS A 424 -8.12 19.81 3.24
CA CYS A 424 -9.56 19.98 3.40
C CYS A 424 -10.25 20.32 2.07
N VAL A 425 -9.70 21.27 1.30
CA VAL A 425 -10.27 21.64 0.00
C VAL A 425 -10.13 20.49 -0.99
N MET A 426 -8.99 19.81 -1.05
CA MET A 426 -8.78 18.65 -1.91
C MET A 426 -9.78 17.53 -1.62
N ALA A 427 -9.95 17.18 -0.35
CA ALA A 427 -10.87 16.13 0.06
C ALA A 427 -12.34 16.51 -0.18
N GLN A 428 -12.71 17.78 0.06
CA GLN A 428 -14.05 18.29 -0.18
C GLN A 428 -14.37 18.28 -1.69
N ALA A 429 -13.45 18.72 -2.53
CA ALA A 429 -13.62 18.75 -3.99
C ALA A 429 -13.72 17.34 -4.60
N ALA A 430 -13.04 16.35 -4.01
CA ALA A 430 -13.08 14.96 -4.44
C ALA A 430 -14.28 14.17 -3.88
N SER A 431 -15.02 14.72 -2.90
CA SER A 431 -16.14 14.03 -2.25
C SER A 431 -17.39 14.08 -3.11
N SER A 432 -18.08 12.93 -3.29
CA SER A 432 -19.43 12.93 -3.85
C SER A 432 -20.42 13.55 -2.86
N ARG A 433 -21.48 14.21 -3.37
CA ARG A 433 -22.54 14.83 -2.54
C ARG A 433 -23.19 13.89 -1.53
N GLU A 434 -23.14 12.58 -1.73
CA GLU A 434 -23.72 11.56 -0.85
C GLU A 434 -22.87 11.28 0.43
N ASN A 435 -21.58 11.62 0.41
CA ASN A 435 -20.65 11.39 1.55
C ASN A 435 -20.29 12.68 2.31
N ALA A 436 -21.08 13.71 2.21
CA ALA A 436 -20.80 15.06 2.67
C ALA A 436 -20.92 15.27 4.19
N SER A 437 -20.01 14.69 4.97
CA SER A 437 -19.64 15.35 6.21
C SER A 437 -18.60 16.42 5.85
N ALA A 438 -18.91 17.69 6.11
CA ALA A 438 -18.03 18.81 5.80
C ALA A 438 -16.60 18.59 6.33
N PHE A 439 -15.62 18.92 5.50
CA PHE A 439 -14.22 19.00 5.93
C PHE A 439 -14.00 20.44 6.44
N TYR A 440 -13.39 20.56 7.60
CA TYR A 440 -13.05 21.86 8.16
C TYR A 440 -11.59 21.87 8.59
N PRO A 441 -10.86 22.95 8.35
CA PRO A 441 -9.48 23.04 8.75
C PRO A 441 -9.36 23.23 10.27
N ASN A 442 -8.43 22.49 10.90
CA ASN A 442 -8.13 22.65 12.32
C ASN A 442 -7.57 24.03 12.63
N CYS A 443 -6.89 24.64 11.66
CA CYS A 443 -6.35 25.99 11.78
C CYS A 443 -7.44 27.08 11.86
N ALA A 444 -8.71 26.74 11.67
CA ALA A 444 -9.83 27.66 11.89
C ALA A 444 -9.91 28.22 13.33
N ALA A 445 -9.37 27.49 14.30
CA ALA A 445 -9.22 27.97 15.68
C ALA A 445 -8.11 29.00 15.86
N LEU A 446 -7.33 29.26 14.82
CA LEU A 446 -6.25 30.25 14.76
C LEU A 446 -6.68 31.44 13.90
N HIS A 447 -5.70 32.17 13.34
CA HIS A 447 -5.99 33.29 12.48
C HIS A 447 -5.96 32.90 10.99
N GLN A 448 -6.98 33.29 10.23
CA GLN A 448 -7.16 33.01 8.80
C GLN A 448 -5.96 33.42 7.94
N PHE A 449 -5.27 34.54 8.28
CA PHE A 449 -4.12 34.99 7.51
C PHE A 449 -3.03 33.93 7.35
N ARG A 450 -2.93 32.96 8.28
CA ARG A 450 -1.95 31.87 8.20
C ARG A 450 -2.21 30.91 7.03
N ALA A 451 -3.48 30.71 6.72
CA ALA A 451 -3.93 29.84 5.63
C ALA A 451 -4.25 30.60 4.33
N GLN A 452 -4.34 31.94 4.39
CA GLN A 452 -4.68 32.79 3.24
C GLN A 452 -3.82 32.52 2.00
N PRO A 453 -2.47 32.33 2.10
CA PRO A 453 -1.64 32.04 0.93
C PRO A 453 -2.06 30.76 0.18
N ALA A 454 -2.66 29.78 0.87
CA ALA A 454 -3.20 28.58 0.21
C ALA A 454 -4.47 28.91 -0.57
N LEU A 455 -5.39 29.70 -0.01
CA LEU A 455 -6.59 30.17 -0.72
C LEU A 455 -6.19 30.94 -1.99
N ASP A 456 -5.26 31.89 -1.86
CA ASP A 456 -4.77 32.70 -2.97
C ASP A 456 -4.12 31.85 -4.06
N THR A 457 -3.30 30.87 -3.69
CA THR A 457 -2.65 29.97 -4.63
C THR A 457 -3.69 29.12 -5.39
N ILE A 458 -4.69 28.58 -4.70
CA ILE A 458 -5.77 27.80 -5.32
C ILE A 458 -6.54 28.67 -6.32
N ALA A 459 -6.86 29.91 -5.97
CA ALA A 459 -7.66 30.79 -6.82
C ALA A 459 -6.89 31.30 -8.04
N THR A 460 -5.60 31.66 -7.88
CA THR A 460 -4.84 32.40 -8.90
C THR A 460 -3.97 31.52 -9.78
N ASN A 461 -3.59 30.30 -9.34
CA ASN A 461 -2.61 29.49 -10.05
C ASN A 461 -3.26 28.24 -10.67
N GLU A 462 -3.66 28.34 -11.95
CA GLU A 462 -4.25 27.23 -12.71
C GLU A 462 -3.31 26.02 -12.82
N LEU A 463 -2.00 26.24 -13.00
CA LEU A 463 -1.04 25.12 -13.11
C LEU A 463 -0.99 24.30 -11.82
N VAL A 464 -0.97 24.98 -10.68
CA VAL A 464 -1.03 24.31 -9.37
C VAL A 464 -2.36 23.58 -9.18
N ARG A 465 -3.50 24.19 -9.58
CA ARG A 465 -4.78 23.47 -9.52
C ARG A 465 -4.77 22.19 -10.35
N ARG A 466 -4.28 22.23 -11.58
CA ARG A 466 -4.18 21.04 -12.42
C ARG A 466 -3.27 19.97 -11.83
N GLU A 467 -2.16 20.38 -11.24
CA GLU A 467 -1.20 19.44 -10.62
C GLU A 467 -1.77 18.79 -9.37
N VAL A 468 -2.48 19.55 -8.52
CA VAL A 468 -2.99 19.08 -7.23
C VAL A 468 -4.34 18.35 -7.36
N PHE A 469 -5.25 18.88 -8.15
CA PHE A 469 -6.62 18.36 -8.25
C PHE A 469 -6.84 17.43 -9.46
N GLY A 470 -5.89 17.37 -10.39
CA GLY A 470 -5.96 16.48 -11.55
C GLY A 470 -7.17 16.77 -12.45
N THR A 471 -8.12 15.85 -12.48
CA THR A 471 -9.34 15.94 -13.33
C THR A 471 -10.52 16.63 -12.64
N ILE A 472 -10.39 17.06 -11.39
CA ILE A 472 -11.45 17.78 -10.66
C ILE A 472 -11.63 19.15 -11.30
N THR A 473 -12.87 19.53 -11.59
CA THR A 473 -13.19 20.79 -12.28
C THR A 473 -13.01 22.00 -11.37
N ASP A 474 -12.72 23.17 -11.95
CA ASP A 474 -12.62 24.43 -11.22
C ASP A 474 -13.94 24.79 -10.51
N ASP A 475 -15.11 24.39 -11.05
CA ASP A 475 -16.42 24.57 -10.40
C ASP A 475 -16.51 23.74 -9.10
N ALA A 476 -16.05 22.48 -9.15
CA ALA A 476 -16.00 21.65 -7.94
C ALA A 476 -15.01 22.18 -6.90
N ILE A 477 -13.88 22.74 -7.34
CA ILE A 477 -12.90 23.37 -6.46
C ILE A 477 -13.47 24.65 -5.83
N ALA A 478 -14.16 25.48 -6.61
CA ALA A 478 -14.83 26.69 -6.11
C ALA A 478 -15.92 26.36 -5.08
N ALA A 479 -16.75 25.36 -5.35
CA ALA A 479 -17.76 24.86 -4.41
C ALA A 479 -17.11 24.33 -3.09
N ALA A 480 -15.99 23.60 -3.23
CA ALA A 480 -15.24 23.10 -2.08
C ALA A 480 -14.66 24.23 -1.23
N LEU A 481 -14.10 25.29 -1.86
CA LEU A 481 -13.60 26.47 -1.15
C LEU A 481 -14.68 27.11 -0.29
N VAL A 482 -15.88 27.34 -0.85
CA VAL A 482 -17.01 27.91 -0.12
C VAL A 482 -17.41 27.03 1.07
N THR A 483 -17.61 25.73 0.83
CA THR A 483 -18.01 24.78 1.89
C THR A 483 -17.00 24.70 3.00
N VAL A 484 -15.70 24.66 2.69
CA VAL A 484 -14.62 24.61 3.69
C VAL A 484 -14.53 25.94 4.44
N ALA A 485 -14.65 27.08 3.77
CA ALA A 485 -14.61 28.40 4.40
C ALA A 485 -15.79 28.63 5.35
N GLU A 486 -17.01 28.21 4.96
CA GLU A 486 -18.19 28.25 5.85
C GLU A 486 -17.98 27.38 7.08
N SER A 487 -17.50 26.15 6.89
CA SER A 487 -17.20 25.23 7.99
C SER A 487 -16.13 25.78 8.92
N ALA A 488 -15.08 26.42 8.36
CA ALA A 488 -14.02 27.07 9.12
C ALA A 488 -14.55 28.26 9.93
N THR A 489 -15.43 29.07 9.35
CA THR A 489 -16.06 30.20 10.05
C THR A 489 -16.86 29.71 11.27
N LEU A 490 -17.66 28.66 11.12
CA LEU A 490 -18.42 28.06 12.23
C LEU A 490 -17.50 27.50 13.33
N GLN A 491 -16.40 26.85 12.96
CA GLN A 491 -15.41 26.35 13.91
C GLN A 491 -14.68 27.49 14.64
N ALA A 492 -14.31 28.56 13.91
CA ALA A 492 -13.67 29.73 14.51
C ALA A 492 -14.60 30.41 15.55
N MET A 493 -15.89 30.52 15.25
CA MET A 493 -16.88 31.04 16.21
C MET A 493 -16.96 30.16 17.48
N HIS A 494 -16.86 28.85 17.35
CA HIS A 494 -16.93 27.94 18.49
C HIS A 494 -15.66 27.98 19.36
N TYR A 495 -14.48 28.09 18.76
CA TYR A 495 -13.19 28.03 19.48
C TYR A 495 -12.55 29.38 19.73
N GLY A 496 -13.16 30.49 19.33
CA GLY A 496 -12.62 31.83 19.50
C GLY A 496 -11.50 32.19 18.51
N GLY A 497 -11.44 31.51 17.38
CA GLY A 497 -10.52 31.82 16.27
C GLY A 497 -10.98 33.03 15.45
N PHE A 498 -10.13 33.45 14.51
CA PHE A 498 -10.41 34.55 13.59
C PHE A 498 -10.49 34.01 12.15
N TRP A 499 -11.71 33.69 11.70
CA TRP A 499 -11.99 33.25 10.34
C TRP A 499 -13.31 33.86 9.85
N VAL A 500 -13.27 34.53 8.70
CA VAL A 500 -14.43 35.18 8.09
C VAL A 500 -14.51 34.79 6.62
N GLY A 501 -15.43 33.84 6.29
CA GLY A 501 -15.70 33.40 4.93
C GLY A 501 -14.43 33.06 4.13
N LEU A 502 -14.37 33.53 2.88
CA LEU A 502 -13.23 33.31 1.96
C LEU A 502 -12.00 34.22 2.25
N GLY A 503 -12.07 35.09 3.26
CA GLY A 503 -11.03 36.07 3.59
C GLY A 503 -11.14 37.36 2.75
N GLU A 504 -10.12 38.19 2.85
CA GLU A 504 -10.12 39.53 2.22
C GLU A 504 -9.45 39.55 0.81
N SER A 505 -9.37 38.37 0.13
CA SER A 505 -8.70 38.27 -1.17
C SER A 505 -9.69 38.45 -2.33
N PRO A 506 -9.62 39.56 -3.09
CA PRO A 506 -10.48 39.77 -4.26
C PRO A 506 -10.33 38.65 -5.33
N ALA A 507 -9.12 38.06 -5.41
CA ALA A 507 -8.86 36.99 -6.38
C ALA A 507 -9.63 35.70 -6.02
N VAL A 508 -9.74 35.36 -4.74
CA VAL A 508 -10.50 34.20 -4.27
C VAL A 508 -12.00 34.42 -4.52
N GLU A 509 -12.52 35.63 -4.21
CA GLU A 509 -13.92 35.97 -4.46
C GLU A 509 -14.23 35.92 -5.97
N GLN A 510 -13.36 36.47 -6.82
CA GLN A 510 -13.51 36.45 -8.26
C GLN A 510 -13.49 35.02 -8.82
N PHE A 511 -12.58 34.18 -8.36
CA PHE A 511 -12.51 32.77 -8.77
C PHE A 511 -13.82 32.03 -8.42
N VAL A 512 -14.29 32.16 -7.19
CA VAL A 512 -15.54 31.54 -6.73
C VAL A 512 -16.74 32.06 -7.53
N HIS A 513 -16.83 33.38 -7.72
CA HIS A 513 -17.93 33.98 -8.45
C HIS A 513 -17.96 33.51 -9.92
N SER A 514 -16.79 33.44 -10.58
CA SER A 514 -16.72 33.04 -11.99
C SER A 514 -17.12 31.58 -12.23
N HIS A 515 -16.97 30.70 -11.23
CA HIS A 515 -17.25 29.28 -11.35
C HIS A 515 -18.59 28.83 -10.72
N LEU A 516 -19.20 29.65 -9.84
CA LEU A 516 -20.49 29.30 -9.22
C LEU A 516 -21.66 30.18 -9.71
N ALA A 517 -21.43 31.24 -10.46
CA ALA A 517 -22.50 32.12 -11.00
C ALA A 517 -23.35 31.47 -12.08
N GLY A 518 -23.07 30.24 -12.52
CA GLY A 518 -23.78 29.53 -13.61
C GLY A 518 -24.96 28.66 -13.16
N GLU A 519 -25.21 28.48 -11.88
CA GLU A 519 -26.32 27.62 -11.39
C GLU A 519 -27.64 28.39 -11.08
N GLY A 520 -27.75 29.65 -11.46
CA GLY A 520 -28.87 30.54 -11.11
C GLY A 520 -29.62 31.15 -12.29
N THR A 521 -29.75 30.47 -13.46
CA THR A 521 -30.69 30.87 -14.53
C THR A 521 -31.46 29.69 -15.07
#